data_8abb865dac5278da79568aacf8ad7de0
#
_entry.id   8abb865dac5278da79568aacf8ad7de0
#
_cell.length_a   1.000
_cell.length_b   1.000
_cell.length_c   1.000
_cell.angle_alpha   90.00
_cell.angle_beta   90.00
_cell.angle_gamma   90.00
#
_symmetry.space_group_name_H-M   'P 1'
#
loop_
_entity.id
_entity.type
_entity.pdbx_description
1 polymer ?
#
loop_
_entity_poly.entity_id
_entity_poly.type
_entity_poly.pdbx_seq_one_letter_code
_entity_poly.pdbx_strand_id
1 'polypeptide(L)'
;PDNPGSMGIAVSEALEDALSDSKAKYCTGSLWNYTMINQSIIGLEAKKQFDMIDVYPDIVCGCIGGGSNLAGMSYPFMVDKLKGKVDTEFIAIEPKAIPSTTRGTYTYDHGDSAKLTPLIKMYTVGHDYANPPIHAGGLRHHGKSPLISYLIYNNFMMSVAYHQNEVFESAITFAKTEGIVVAPETAHTIKCV
;
A
#
# COMPACT_ATOMS: atom_id res chain seq x y z
N PRO A 1 1.85 -16.31 -21.47
CA PRO A 1 3.06 -15.64 -21.94
C PRO A 1 2.83 -14.15 -22.22
N ASP A 2 1.60 -13.76 -22.60
CA ASP A 2 1.27 -12.40 -23.02
C ASP A 2 0.70 -11.52 -21.90
N ASN A 3 0.62 -12.04 -20.67
CA ASN A 3 0.12 -11.28 -19.52
C ASN A 3 1.28 -10.52 -18.85
N PRO A 4 1.17 -9.19 -18.62
CA PRO A 4 2.21 -8.41 -17.96
C PRO A 4 2.43 -8.79 -16.49
N GLY A 5 1.66 -9.74 -15.95
CA GLY A 5 1.68 -10.15 -14.56
C GLY A 5 1.00 -9.15 -13.64
N SER A 6 0.68 -9.59 -12.43
CA SER A 6 0.18 -8.73 -11.34
C SER A 6 0.47 -9.39 -10.00
N MET A 7 0.33 -8.64 -8.92
CA MET A 7 0.39 -9.23 -7.57
C MET A 7 -0.74 -10.22 -7.32
N GLY A 8 -1.93 -10.01 -7.91
CA GLY A 8 -3.04 -10.94 -7.81
C GLY A 8 -2.74 -12.28 -8.47
N ILE A 9 -2.09 -12.29 -9.62
CA ILE A 9 -1.64 -13.51 -10.31
C ILE A 9 -0.58 -14.22 -9.47
N ALA A 10 0.44 -13.52 -9.01
CA ALA A 10 1.52 -14.10 -8.20
C ALA A 10 0.98 -14.72 -6.87
N VAL A 11 -0.03 -14.11 -6.26
CA VAL A 11 -0.71 -14.68 -5.09
C VAL A 11 -1.44 -15.96 -5.45
N SER A 12 -2.14 -16.00 -6.59
CA SER A 12 -2.83 -17.20 -7.06
C SER A 12 -1.86 -18.36 -7.30
N GLU A 13 -0.77 -18.11 -8.02
CA GLU A 13 0.26 -19.10 -8.31
C GLU A 13 0.92 -19.63 -7.03
N ALA A 14 1.26 -18.75 -6.10
CA ALA A 14 1.86 -19.15 -4.81
C ALA A 14 0.89 -19.96 -3.93
N LEU A 15 -0.40 -19.65 -3.95
CA LEU A 15 -1.42 -20.41 -3.24
C LEU A 15 -1.63 -21.78 -3.88
N GLU A 16 -1.70 -21.87 -5.19
CA GLU A 16 -1.85 -23.11 -5.93
C GLU A 16 -0.66 -24.04 -5.65
N ASP A 17 0.55 -23.52 -5.68
CA ASP A 17 1.77 -24.27 -5.34
C ASP A 17 1.73 -24.77 -3.89
N ALA A 18 1.41 -23.89 -2.93
CA ALA A 18 1.31 -24.25 -1.52
C ALA A 18 0.21 -25.28 -1.22
N LEU A 19 -0.90 -25.27 -1.97
CA LEU A 19 -1.97 -26.25 -1.82
C LEU A 19 -1.61 -27.61 -2.39
N SER A 20 -0.66 -27.66 -3.33
CA SER A 20 -0.17 -28.91 -3.94
C SER A 20 0.81 -29.69 -3.05
N ASP A 21 1.45 -29.04 -2.08
CA ASP A 21 2.41 -29.65 -1.13
C ASP A 21 1.91 -29.51 0.32
N SER A 22 1.59 -30.63 0.95
CA SER A 22 1.11 -30.67 2.36
C SER A 22 2.13 -30.10 3.37
N LYS A 23 3.41 -30.00 3.01
CA LYS A 23 4.46 -29.43 3.86
C LYS A 23 4.66 -27.95 3.62
N ALA A 24 4.18 -27.40 2.50
CA ALA A 24 4.31 -25.99 2.19
C ALA A 24 3.40 -25.14 3.11
N LYS A 25 3.85 -23.92 3.38
CA LYS A 25 3.09 -22.90 4.09
C LYS A 25 3.15 -21.60 3.30
N TYR A 26 2.00 -21.09 2.94
CA TYR A 26 1.93 -19.79 2.28
C TYR A 26 2.07 -18.65 3.30
N CYS A 27 3.09 -17.85 3.13
CA CYS A 27 3.28 -16.63 3.92
C CYS A 27 2.64 -15.46 3.17
N THR A 28 1.46 -15.03 3.62
CA THR A 28 0.69 -14.02 2.90
C THR A 28 1.28 -12.64 3.05
N GLY A 29 1.01 -11.79 2.06
CA GLY A 29 1.50 -10.41 1.99
C GLY A 29 0.50 -9.36 2.47
N SER A 30 0.46 -8.26 1.76
CA SER A 30 0.07 -6.93 2.20
C SER A 30 -1.43 -6.63 2.35
N LEU A 31 -2.33 -7.57 2.10
CA LEU A 31 -3.78 -7.31 2.24
C LEU A 31 -4.34 -7.57 3.65
N TRP A 32 -3.66 -8.38 4.43
CA TRP A 32 -4.18 -8.92 5.68
C TRP A 32 -3.84 -8.05 6.89
N ASN A 33 -4.80 -7.84 7.76
CA ASN A 33 -4.64 -6.99 8.94
C ASN A 33 -3.50 -7.42 9.87
N TYR A 34 -3.27 -8.73 10.04
CA TYR A 34 -2.17 -9.20 10.88
C TYR A 34 -0.80 -8.82 10.33
N THR A 35 -0.61 -8.80 9.00
CA THR A 35 0.61 -8.30 8.37
C THR A 35 0.82 -6.83 8.69
N MET A 36 -0.25 -6.03 8.64
CA MET A 36 -0.20 -4.59 8.95
C MET A 36 0.11 -4.33 10.41
N ILE A 37 -0.48 -5.11 11.32
CA ILE A 37 -0.20 -5.03 12.75
C ILE A 37 1.27 -5.37 13.03
N ASN A 38 1.81 -6.42 12.42
CA ASN A 38 3.23 -6.75 12.57
C ASN A 38 4.14 -5.64 12.03
N GLN A 39 3.80 -5.04 10.89
CA GLN A 39 4.57 -3.94 10.32
C GLN A 39 4.44 -2.62 11.10
N SER A 40 3.45 -2.48 11.99
CA SER A 40 3.28 -1.28 12.80
C SER A 40 4.44 -1.01 13.77
N ILE A 41 5.35 -1.98 13.95
CA ILE A 41 6.61 -1.76 14.67
C ILE A 41 7.41 -0.59 14.09
N ILE A 42 7.37 -0.39 12.77
CA ILE A 42 8.04 0.73 12.08
C ILE A 42 7.48 2.08 12.55
N GLY A 43 6.17 2.23 12.56
CA GLY A 43 5.53 3.47 13.05
C GLY A 43 5.70 3.67 14.56
N LEU A 44 5.73 2.58 15.36
CA LEU A 44 6.01 2.67 16.79
C LEU A 44 7.44 3.13 17.06
N GLU A 45 8.42 2.66 16.29
CA GLU A 45 9.80 3.14 16.38
C GLU A 45 9.92 4.58 15.90
N ALA A 46 9.29 4.93 14.77
CA ALA A 46 9.26 6.30 14.26
C ALA A 46 8.70 7.27 15.31
N LYS A 47 7.61 6.93 15.99
CA LYS A 47 7.07 7.76 17.08
C LYS A 47 8.09 8.01 18.18
N LYS A 48 8.79 6.97 18.64
CA LYS A 48 9.85 7.13 19.64
C LYS A 48 10.99 8.04 19.18
N GLN A 49 11.35 7.95 17.90
CA GLN A 49 12.37 8.82 17.31
C GLN A 49 11.90 10.27 17.26
N PHE A 50 10.64 10.54 16.90
CA PHE A 50 10.05 11.87 16.93
C PHE A 50 9.97 12.42 18.36
N ASP A 51 9.58 11.58 19.34
CA ASP A 51 9.54 11.98 20.74
C ASP A 51 10.94 12.42 21.26
N MET A 52 12.04 11.79 20.76
CA MET A 52 13.41 12.16 21.14
C MET A 52 13.82 13.58 20.71
N ILE A 53 13.19 14.12 19.68
CA ILE A 53 13.48 15.44 19.14
C ILE A 53 12.32 16.44 19.37
N ASP A 54 11.35 16.06 20.19
CA ASP A 54 10.16 16.86 20.54
C ASP A 54 9.39 17.38 19.29
N VAL A 55 9.20 16.49 18.31
CA VAL A 55 8.46 16.77 17.07
C VAL A 55 7.34 15.76 16.88
N TYR A 56 6.21 16.20 16.33
CA TYR A 56 5.14 15.32 15.89
C TYR A 56 4.82 15.62 14.42
N PRO A 57 4.61 14.60 13.55
CA PRO A 57 4.41 14.86 12.12
C PRO A 57 3.03 15.45 11.85
N ASP A 58 2.98 16.51 11.05
CA ASP A 58 1.74 17.08 10.52
C ASP A 58 1.14 16.18 9.44
N ILE A 59 1.98 15.51 8.65
CA ILE A 59 1.57 14.64 7.56
C ILE A 59 2.32 13.31 7.63
N VAL A 60 1.59 12.19 7.50
CA VAL A 60 2.14 10.86 7.29
C VAL A 60 1.65 10.33 5.95
N CYS A 61 2.57 10.11 5.03
CA CYS A 61 2.25 9.66 3.68
C CYS A 61 3.05 8.43 3.28
N GLY A 62 2.53 7.65 2.34
CA GLY A 62 3.22 6.47 1.84
C GLY A 62 2.54 5.83 0.64
N CYS A 63 3.33 5.14 -0.17
CA CYS A 63 2.83 4.42 -1.32
C CYS A 63 2.05 3.17 -0.89
N ILE A 64 1.03 2.82 -1.67
CA ILE A 64 0.18 1.65 -1.41
C ILE A 64 0.11 0.70 -2.61
N GLY A 65 0.57 -0.54 -2.39
CA GLY A 65 0.17 -1.72 -3.14
C GLY A 65 -1.08 -2.31 -2.49
N GLY A 66 -0.95 -3.37 -1.68
CA GLY A 66 -2.01 -3.84 -0.79
C GLY A 66 -2.24 -2.95 0.44
N GLY A 67 -1.21 -2.21 0.89
CA GLY A 67 -1.31 -1.21 1.95
C GLY A 67 -0.47 -1.44 3.20
N SER A 68 0.23 -2.57 3.34
CA SER A 68 0.94 -2.90 4.58
C SER A 68 2.07 -1.93 4.92
N ASN A 69 2.79 -1.42 3.92
CA ASN A 69 3.86 -0.44 4.12
C ASN A 69 3.33 0.85 4.75
N LEU A 70 2.29 1.45 4.14
CA LEU A 70 1.67 2.65 4.69
C LEU A 70 1.03 2.37 6.06
N ALA A 71 0.33 1.24 6.21
CA ALA A 71 -0.29 0.84 7.47
C ALA A 71 0.75 0.74 8.60
N GLY A 72 1.87 0.07 8.34
CA GLY A 72 2.95 -0.10 9.31
C GLY A 72 3.49 1.22 9.84
N MET A 73 3.65 2.21 8.96
CA MET A 73 4.08 3.56 9.34
C MET A 73 2.95 4.34 10.02
N SER A 74 1.74 4.33 9.44
CA SER A 74 0.69 5.29 9.81
C SER A 74 -0.16 4.89 11.00
N TYR A 75 -0.39 3.60 11.27
CA TYR A 75 -1.34 3.17 12.29
C TYR A 75 -1.03 3.68 13.71
N PRO A 76 0.23 3.68 14.19
CA PRO A 76 0.53 4.24 15.50
C PRO A 76 0.21 5.73 15.63
N PHE A 77 0.35 6.50 14.55
CA PHE A 77 -0.03 7.92 14.51
C PHE A 77 -1.55 8.08 14.34
N MET A 78 -2.19 7.23 13.53
CA MET A 78 -3.64 7.22 13.35
C MET A 78 -4.39 6.98 14.67
N VAL A 79 -3.85 6.15 15.57
CA VAL A 79 -4.42 5.94 16.91
C VAL A 79 -4.51 7.24 17.69
N ASP A 80 -3.52 8.10 17.60
CA ASP A 80 -3.54 9.40 18.31
C ASP A 80 -4.54 10.37 17.67
N LYS A 81 -4.65 10.40 16.34
CA LYS A 81 -5.71 11.15 15.64
C LYS A 81 -7.11 10.69 16.05
N LEU A 82 -7.36 9.39 16.03
CA LEU A 82 -8.67 8.84 16.42
C LEU A 82 -9.03 9.08 17.88
N LYS A 83 -8.03 9.30 18.74
CA LYS A 83 -8.21 9.73 20.15
C LYS A 83 -8.35 11.25 20.31
N GLY A 84 -8.31 12.01 19.22
CA GLY A 84 -8.41 13.47 19.23
C GLY A 84 -7.21 14.19 19.84
N LYS A 85 -6.04 13.55 19.86
CA LYS A 85 -4.82 14.14 20.44
C LYS A 85 -4.05 15.01 19.46
N VAL A 86 -4.15 14.71 18.17
CA VAL A 86 -3.40 15.34 17.07
C VAL A 86 -4.28 15.47 15.84
N ASP A 87 -3.89 16.38 14.92
CA ASP A 87 -4.60 16.61 13.66
C ASP A 87 -3.74 16.20 12.44
N THR A 88 -2.91 15.21 12.60
CA THR A 88 -2.05 14.67 11.54
C THR A 88 -2.88 14.25 10.32
N GLU A 89 -2.44 14.65 9.13
CA GLU A 89 -3.02 14.19 7.86
C GLU A 89 -2.38 12.88 7.41
N PHE A 90 -3.18 12.02 6.77
CA PHE A 90 -2.71 10.74 6.23
C PHE A 90 -2.99 10.66 4.74
N ILE A 91 -1.95 10.33 3.94
CA ILE A 91 -2.05 10.30 2.48
C ILE A 91 -1.56 8.96 1.95
N ALA A 92 -2.46 8.24 1.28
CA ALA A 92 -2.15 7.02 0.55
C ALA A 92 -1.85 7.35 -0.91
N ILE A 93 -0.71 6.90 -1.43
CA ILE A 93 -0.26 7.21 -2.79
C ILE A 93 -0.25 5.95 -3.63
N GLU A 94 -0.98 5.94 -4.75
CA GLU A 94 -1.03 4.82 -5.67
C GLU A 94 -0.59 5.22 -7.08
N PRO A 95 -0.16 4.26 -7.93
CA PRO A 95 0.09 4.53 -9.33
C PRO A 95 -1.24 4.76 -10.07
N LYS A 96 -1.28 5.75 -10.93
CA LYS A 96 -2.43 6.05 -11.80
C LYS A 96 -2.79 4.91 -12.78
N ALA A 97 -1.84 4.00 -12.97
CA ALA A 97 -2.02 2.78 -13.75
C ALA A 97 -2.91 1.73 -13.04
N ILE A 98 -2.99 1.79 -11.70
CA ILE A 98 -3.79 0.85 -10.87
C ILE A 98 -4.54 1.67 -9.82
N PRO A 99 -5.58 2.42 -10.24
CA PRO A 99 -6.20 3.46 -9.42
C PRO A 99 -7.31 2.89 -8.53
N SER A 100 -6.98 1.95 -7.65
CA SER A 100 -7.99 1.21 -6.85
C SER A 100 -8.76 2.13 -5.90
N THR A 101 -8.07 3.06 -5.23
CA THR A 101 -8.69 3.96 -4.24
C THR A 101 -9.22 5.25 -4.86
N THR A 102 -8.63 5.70 -5.99
CA THR A 102 -9.02 6.96 -6.63
C THR A 102 -10.08 6.80 -7.72
N ARG A 103 -10.19 5.62 -8.33
CA ARG A 103 -11.16 5.32 -9.42
C ARG A 103 -11.84 3.97 -9.31
N GLY A 104 -11.40 3.10 -8.40
CA GLY A 104 -12.03 1.81 -8.14
C GLY A 104 -13.30 1.93 -7.31
N THR A 105 -13.85 0.79 -6.94
CA THR A 105 -15.08 0.70 -6.14
C THR A 105 -14.78 0.12 -4.75
N TYR A 106 -15.51 0.58 -3.74
CA TYR A 106 -15.46 0.00 -2.40
C TYR A 106 -16.48 -1.14 -2.29
N THR A 107 -16.02 -2.37 -2.55
CA THR A 107 -16.89 -3.55 -2.65
C THR A 107 -16.19 -4.81 -2.15
N TYR A 108 -16.90 -5.95 -2.16
CA TYR A 108 -16.31 -7.25 -1.89
C TYR A 108 -15.61 -7.77 -3.15
N ASP A 109 -14.35 -8.19 -3.00
CA ASP A 109 -13.57 -8.78 -4.07
C ASP A 109 -12.56 -9.79 -3.49
N HIS A 110 -11.92 -10.59 -4.34
CA HIS A 110 -10.87 -11.52 -3.96
C HIS A 110 -9.51 -10.82 -3.94
N GLY A 111 -8.63 -11.24 -3.03
CA GLY A 111 -7.26 -10.72 -2.96
C GLY A 111 -6.32 -11.23 -4.05
N ASP A 112 -6.77 -12.20 -4.84
CA ASP A 112 -6.01 -12.85 -5.90
C ASP A 112 -6.86 -13.02 -7.17
N SER A 113 -6.20 -13.21 -8.32
CA SER A 113 -6.86 -13.27 -9.62
C SER A 113 -7.64 -14.57 -9.86
N ALA A 114 -7.24 -15.69 -9.26
CA ALA A 114 -7.92 -16.98 -9.41
C ALA A 114 -9.03 -17.22 -8.36
N LYS A 115 -9.30 -16.25 -7.49
CA LYS A 115 -10.34 -16.33 -6.45
C LYS A 115 -10.11 -17.42 -5.41
N LEU A 116 -8.87 -17.75 -5.11
CA LEU A 116 -8.47 -18.72 -4.10
C LEU A 116 -8.55 -18.14 -2.69
N THR A 117 -8.45 -16.82 -2.56
CA THR A 117 -8.59 -16.11 -1.28
C THR A 117 -10.06 -15.83 -0.94
N PRO A 118 -10.39 -15.67 0.35
CA PRO A 118 -11.72 -15.23 0.75
C PRO A 118 -12.11 -13.86 0.16
N LEU A 119 -13.42 -13.65 0.01
CA LEU A 119 -13.98 -12.33 -0.30
C LEU A 119 -13.74 -11.39 0.89
N ILE A 120 -13.16 -10.23 0.60
CA ILE A 120 -12.93 -9.16 1.57
C ILE A 120 -13.44 -7.83 1.03
N LYS A 121 -13.96 -6.98 1.90
CA LYS A 121 -14.43 -5.65 1.51
C LYS A 121 -13.25 -4.70 1.36
N MET A 122 -13.05 -4.16 0.17
CA MET A 122 -11.90 -3.34 -0.17
C MET A 122 -12.18 -2.34 -1.29
N TYR A 123 -11.32 -1.35 -1.45
CA TYR A 123 -11.22 -0.63 -2.71
C TYR A 123 -10.50 -1.50 -3.73
N THR A 124 -11.12 -1.69 -4.90
CA THR A 124 -10.60 -2.56 -5.96
C THR A 124 -10.92 -2.01 -7.35
N VAL A 125 -10.07 -2.34 -8.31
CA VAL A 125 -10.35 -2.18 -9.76
C VAL A 125 -10.82 -3.49 -10.40
N GLY A 126 -10.95 -4.57 -9.60
CA GLY A 126 -11.33 -5.91 -10.03
C GLY A 126 -10.15 -6.90 -9.99
N HIS A 127 -10.40 -8.12 -9.47
CA HIS A 127 -9.39 -9.18 -9.38
C HIS A 127 -8.90 -9.66 -10.76
N ASP A 128 -9.65 -9.39 -11.81
CA ASP A 128 -9.35 -9.69 -13.22
C ASP A 128 -8.71 -8.50 -13.97
N TYR A 129 -8.48 -7.37 -13.28
CA TYR A 129 -7.87 -6.19 -13.89
C TYR A 129 -6.46 -6.49 -14.42
N ALA A 130 -6.28 -6.30 -15.74
CA ALA A 130 -4.98 -6.44 -16.39
C ALA A 130 -4.10 -5.23 -16.09
N ASN A 131 -3.26 -5.34 -15.07
CA ASN A 131 -2.38 -4.25 -14.64
C ASN A 131 -1.38 -3.88 -15.74
N PRO A 132 -1.30 -2.60 -16.16
CA PRO A 132 -0.25 -2.15 -17.06
C PRO A 132 1.15 -2.41 -16.49
N PRO A 133 2.16 -2.67 -17.34
CA PRO A 133 3.53 -2.86 -16.90
C PRO A 133 4.14 -1.52 -16.46
N ILE A 134 4.29 -1.34 -15.14
CA ILE A 134 4.98 -0.19 -14.54
C ILE A 134 6.18 -0.69 -13.73
N HIS A 135 7.20 0.17 -13.58
CA HIS A 135 8.41 -0.13 -12.82
C HIS A 135 8.26 0.04 -11.30
N ALA A 136 7.13 -0.37 -10.76
CA ALA A 136 6.84 -0.39 -9.33
C ALA A 136 6.03 -1.67 -9.03
N GLY A 137 6.72 -2.82 -9.07
CA GLY A 137 6.10 -4.14 -8.94
C GLY A 137 5.26 -4.31 -7.68
N GLY A 138 5.74 -3.78 -6.55
CA GLY A 138 5.05 -3.82 -5.26
C GLY A 138 3.75 -3.01 -5.20
N LEU A 139 3.51 -2.11 -6.16
CA LEU A 139 2.26 -1.33 -6.24
C LEU A 139 1.24 -1.91 -7.24
N ARG A 140 1.53 -3.04 -7.88
CA ARG A 140 0.69 -3.64 -8.93
C ARG A 140 -0.37 -4.59 -8.36
N HIS A 141 -1.04 -4.19 -7.29
CA HIS A 141 -2.15 -4.95 -6.69
C HIS A 141 -3.49 -4.27 -7.01
N HIS A 142 -4.46 -5.05 -7.52
CA HIS A 142 -5.79 -4.56 -7.93
C HIS A 142 -6.65 -4.07 -6.76
N GLY A 143 -6.42 -4.59 -5.54
CA GLY A 143 -7.19 -4.27 -4.33
C GLY A 143 -6.32 -3.78 -3.19
N LYS A 144 -6.95 -3.11 -2.23
CA LYS A 144 -6.32 -2.57 -1.03
C LYS A 144 -6.83 -3.31 0.21
N SER A 145 -6.03 -3.34 1.27
CA SER A 145 -6.45 -3.98 2.51
C SER A 145 -7.78 -3.43 3.04
N PRO A 146 -8.56 -4.26 3.74
CA PRO A 146 -9.84 -3.84 4.30
C PRO A 146 -9.74 -2.61 5.20
N LEU A 147 -8.73 -2.56 6.07
CA LEU A 147 -8.60 -1.47 7.02
C LEU A 147 -8.14 -0.16 6.36
N ILE A 148 -7.18 -0.19 5.44
CA ILE A 148 -6.80 0.99 4.64
C ILE A 148 -8.01 1.48 3.83
N SER A 149 -8.73 0.57 3.19
CA SER A 149 -9.94 0.90 2.43
C SER A 149 -11.01 1.54 3.33
N TYR A 150 -11.20 1.04 4.53
CA TYR A 150 -12.12 1.61 5.51
C TYR A 150 -11.72 3.03 5.95
N LEU A 151 -10.43 3.25 6.21
CA LEU A 151 -9.91 4.57 6.60
C LEU A 151 -10.10 5.60 5.48
N ILE A 152 -9.87 5.21 4.22
CA ILE A 152 -10.09 6.07 3.07
C ILE A 152 -11.59 6.33 2.86
N TYR A 153 -12.43 5.29 2.93
CA TYR A 153 -13.88 5.39 2.75
C TYR A 153 -14.54 6.35 3.77
N ASN A 154 -14.02 6.38 5.00
CA ASN A 154 -14.52 7.24 6.07
C ASN A 154 -13.74 8.57 6.21
N ASN A 155 -12.93 8.94 5.22
CA ASN A 155 -12.19 10.21 5.17
C ASN A 155 -11.18 10.41 6.32
N PHE A 156 -10.70 9.34 6.96
CA PHE A 156 -9.59 9.41 7.90
C PHE A 156 -8.23 9.47 7.19
N MET A 157 -8.19 9.08 5.93
CA MET A 157 -7.01 9.05 5.09
C MET A 157 -7.40 9.50 3.66
N MET A 158 -6.61 10.40 3.09
CA MET A 158 -6.76 10.81 1.69
C MET A 158 -6.06 9.82 0.76
N SER A 159 -6.44 9.83 -0.51
CA SER A 159 -5.76 9.04 -1.54
C SER A 159 -5.50 9.88 -2.78
N VAL A 160 -4.28 9.72 -3.33
CA VAL A 160 -3.83 10.40 -4.55
C VAL A 160 -3.15 9.41 -5.49
N ALA A 161 -3.13 9.73 -6.79
CA ALA A 161 -2.52 8.87 -7.81
C ALA A 161 -1.66 9.68 -8.77
N TYR A 162 -0.46 9.18 -9.09
CA TYR A 162 0.50 9.82 -10.00
C TYR A 162 0.88 8.95 -11.19
N HIS A 163 1.25 9.58 -12.28
CA HIS A 163 1.86 8.91 -13.43
C HIS A 163 3.33 8.58 -13.16
N GLN A 164 3.78 7.46 -13.70
CA GLN A 164 5.15 6.96 -13.51
C GLN A 164 6.23 7.99 -13.86
N ASN A 165 6.07 8.74 -14.96
CA ASN A 165 7.08 9.72 -15.39
C ASN A 165 7.25 10.85 -14.36
N GLU A 166 6.15 11.41 -13.85
CA GLU A 166 6.17 12.43 -12.79
C GLU A 166 6.85 11.93 -11.52
N VAL A 167 6.60 10.66 -11.20
CA VAL A 167 7.20 9.98 -10.04
C VAL A 167 8.70 9.86 -10.18
N PHE A 168 9.21 9.44 -11.35
CA PHE A 168 10.63 9.29 -11.56
C PHE A 168 11.38 10.63 -11.67
N GLU A 169 10.75 11.66 -12.21
CA GLU A 169 11.31 13.04 -12.16
C GLU A 169 11.55 13.49 -10.72
N SER A 170 10.58 13.24 -9.84
CA SER A 170 10.69 13.56 -8.41
C SER A 170 11.76 12.71 -7.71
N ALA A 171 11.86 11.41 -8.04
CA ALA A 171 12.89 10.53 -7.50
C ALA A 171 14.30 10.96 -7.91
N ILE A 172 14.49 11.41 -9.16
CA ILE A 172 15.78 11.95 -9.64
C ILE A 172 16.14 13.24 -8.90
N THR A 173 15.17 14.13 -8.69
CA THR A 173 15.37 15.35 -7.92
C THR A 173 15.80 15.01 -6.49
N PHE A 174 15.07 14.13 -5.82
CA PHE A 174 15.39 13.67 -4.47
C PHE A 174 16.80 13.05 -4.39
N ALA A 175 17.17 12.19 -5.35
CA ALA A 175 18.50 11.59 -5.39
C ALA A 175 19.62 12.64 -5.54
N LYS A 176 19.37 13.73 -6.28
CA LYS A 176 20.34 14.82 -6.46
C LYS A 176 20.46 15.71 -5.22
N THR A 177 19.36 15.92 -4.48
CA THR A 177 19.35 16.80 -3.29
C THR A 177 19.78 16.08 -2.04
N GLU A 178 19.31 14.85 -1.83
CA GLU A 178 19.53 14.09 -0.60
C GLU A 178 20.63 13.03 -0.72
N GLY A 179 21.12 12.75 -1.93
CA GLY A 179 22.12 11.70 -2.15
C GLY A 179 21.60 10.28 -1.98
N ILE A 180 20.28 10.09 -1.96
CA ILE A 180 19.61 8.80 -1.71
C ILE A 180 18.82 8.37 -2.94
N VAL A 181 19.11 7.16 -3.45
CA VAL A 181 18.32 6.53 -4.51
C VAL A 181 17.24 5.66 -3.87
N VAL A 182 15.98 6.02 -4.07
CA VAL A 182 14.83 5.29 -3.52
C VAL A 182 14.31 4.22 -4.48
N ALA A 183 13.58 3.24 -3.94
CA ALA A 183 12.86 2.26 -4.75
C ALA A 183 11.77 2.96 -5.61
N PRO A 184 11.42 2.40 -6.79
CA PRO A 184 10.34 2.93 -7.64
C PRO A 184 9.00 3.09 -6.91
N GLU A 185 8.71 2.22 -5.96
CA GLU A 185 7.55 2.33 -5.08
C GLU A 185 7.61 3.59 -4.22
N THR A 186 8.72 3.80 -3.52
CA THR A 186 8.95 4.96 -2.65
C THR A 186 8.96 6.27 -3.42
N ALA A 187 9.39 6.23 -4.68
CA ALA A 187 9.35 7.39 -5.57
C ALA A 187 7.93 8.01 -5.69
N HIS A 188 6.88 7.19 -5.57
CA HIS A 188 5.49 7.69 -5.53
C HIS A 188 5.24 8.56 -4.29
N THR A 189 5.80 8.17 -3.15
CA THR A 189 5.72 8.97 -1.91
C THR A 189 6.48 10.29 -2.07
N ILE A 190 7.70 10.24 -2.62
CA ILE A 190 8.52 11.45 -2.88
C ILE A 190 7.78 12.44 -3.79
N LYS A 191 7.00 11.95 -4.77
CA LYS A 191 6.20 12.83 -5.64
C LYS A 191 5.11 13.59 -4.87
N CYS A 192 4.63 13.04 -3.78
CA CYS A 192 3.58 13.65 -2.97
C CYS A 192 4.11 14.74 -2.03
N VAL A 193 5.34 14.61 -1.59
CA VAL A 193 6.05 15.57 -0.73
C VAL A 193 6.64 16.71 -1.55
#